data_dc6422c3af0532f506349f83a14e33be
#
_entry.id   dc6422c3af0532f506349f83a14e33be
#
_cell.length_a   1.000
_cell.length_b   1.000
_cell.length_c   1.000
_cell.angle_alpha   90.00
_cell.angle_beta   90.00
_cell.angle_gamma   90.00
#
_symmetry.space_group_name_H-M   'P 1'
#
loop_
_entity.id
_entity.type
_entity.pdbx_description
1 polymer ?
#
loop_
_entity_poly.entity_id
_entity_poly.type
_entity_poly.pdbx_seq_one_letter_code
_entity_poly.pdbx_strand_id
1 'polypeptide(L)'
;DGVNYTEHTVVKTLDTLWSLHFDPKSGGPGEPVIYNSLQDLTTNNIPEIKYYSGTVVYRKEFDLDILSEENLFLDLGTVHDLATVRLNGNDLGTVWCAPWRLEISQYCKPKGNILEIAVTNTWWNRLVYDASQPEEKRITKTNIGFSPAYKLMPSGLIGPVTIKR
;
A
#
# COMPACT_ATOMS: atom_id res chain seq x y z
N ASP A 1 35.01 -8.21 9.68
CA ASP A 1 33.54 -8.45 9.64
C ASP A 1 32.95 -7.40 8.73
N GLY A 2 32.73 -7.76 7.47
CA GLY A 2 32.15 -6.85 6.48
C GLY A 2 30.64 -6.70 6.72
N VAL A 3 30.14 -5.47 6.75
CA VAL A 3 28.72 -5.19 6.74
C VAL A 3 28.15 -5.63 5.40
N ASN A 4 27.32 -6.67 5.38
CA ASN A 4 26.74 -7.24 4.16
C ASN A 4 25.56 -6.42 3.59
N TYR A 5 25.30 -5.22 4.13
CA TYR A 5 24.21 -4.38 3.69
C TYR A 5 24.76 -3.02 3.24
N THR A 6 24.48 -2.68 1.99
CA THR A 6 24.73 -1.33 1.48
C THR A 6 23.78 -0.37 2.19
N GLU A 7 24.32 0.59 2.94
CA GLU A 7 23.51 1.69 3.49
C GLU A 7 23.06 2.57 2.34
N HIS A 8 21.75 2.75 2.23
CA HIS A 8 21.14 3.61 1.22
C HIS A 8 20.74 4.95 1.87
N THR A 9 21.16 6.03 1.25
CA THR A 9 20.79 7.40 1.69
C THR A 9 19.42 7.77 1.13
N VAL A 10 18.56 8.34 1.98
CA VAL A 10 17.25 8.84 1.54
C VAL A 10 17.43 10.10 0.71
N VAL A 11 16.95 10.06 -0.53
CA VAL A 11 16.93 11.18 -1.48
C VAL A 11 15.64 11.98 -1.35
N LYS A 12 14.51 11.26 -1.20
CA LYS A 12 13.18 11.88 -1.10
C LYS A 12 12.24 11.00 -0.29
N THR A 13 11.41 11.65 0.53
CA THR A 13 10.28 11.00 1.22
C THR A 13 8.98 11.38 0.52
N LEU A 14 8.15 10.39 0.25
CA LEU A 14 6.85 10.55 -0.39
C LEU A 14 5.75 10.37 0.67
N ASP A 15 5.61 11.33 1.57
CA ASP A 15 4.85 11.19 2.82
C ASP A 15 3.44 11.81 2.78
N THR A 16 3.15 12.70 1.82
CA THR A 16 1.89 13.46 1.82
C THR A 16 1.07 13.28 0.54
N LEU A 17 -0.25 13.52 0.63
CA LEU A 17 -1.18 13.59 -0.51
C LEU A 17 -1.18 12.33 -1.39
N TRP A 18 -1.59 11.22 -0.80
CA TRP A 18 -1.85 9.98 -1.53
C TRP A 18 -3.32 9.87 -1.91
N SER A 19 -3.60 9.46 -3.15
CA SER A 19 -4.94 9.11 -3.61
C SER A 19 -5.12 7.59 -3.53
N LEU A 20 -6.06 7.13 -2.71
CA LEU A 20 -6.38 5.72 -2.50
C LEU A 20 -7.63 5.34 -3.30
N HIS A 21 -7.51 4.32 -4.14
CA HIS A 21 -8.59 3.78 -4.95
C HIS A 21 -8.91 2.37 -4.48
N PHE A 22 -10.15 2.18 -4.04
CA PHE A 22 -10.68 0.91 -3.56
C PHE A 22 -11.56 0.25 -4.62
N ASP A 23 -11.80 -1.05 -4.50
CA ASP A 23 -12.80 -1.73 -5.30
C ASP A 23 -14.16 -1.75 -4.57
N PRO A 24 -15.19 -1.07 -5.10
CA PRO A 24 -16.53 -1.08 -4.48
C PRO A 24 -17.16 -2.48 -4.43
N LYS A 25 -16.80 -3.38 -5.35
CA LYS A 25 -17.29 -4.76 -5.33
C LYS A 25 -16.76 -5.56 -4.14
N SER A 26 -15.61 -5.15 -3.62
CA SER A 26 -15.01 -5.68 -2.39
C SER A 26 -15.41 -4.88 -1.15
N GLY A 27 -16.43 -4.00 -1.27
CA GLY A 27 -16.99 -3.21 -0.18
C GLY A 27 -16.16 -1.99 0.21
N GLY A 28 -15.29 -1.52 -0.67
CA GLY A 28 -14.57 -0.27 -0.49
C GLY A 28 -15.33 0.95 -0.98
N PRO A 29 -14.85 2.17 -0.67
CA PRO A 29 -15.38 3.42 -1.23
C PRO A 29 -15.39 3.43 -2.76
N GLY A 30 -16.45 4.00 -3.35
CA GLY A 30 -16.56 4.13 -4.81
C GLY A 30 -15.74 5.27 -5.40
N GLU A 31 -15.46 6.28 -4.58
CA GLU A 31 -14.66 7.45 -4.97
C GLU A 31 -13.27 7.38 -4.33
N PRO A 32 -12.26 7.98 -4.98
CA PRO A 32 -10.92 8.05 -4.41
C PRO A 32 -10.89 8.79 -3.07
N VAL A 33 -10.11 8.28 -2.12
CA VAL A 33 -9.93 8.88 -0.80
C VAL A 33 -8.54 9.50 -0.71
N ILE A 34 -8.46 10.76 -0.30
CA ILE A 34 -7.17 11.45 -0.16
C ILE A 34 -6.63 11.26 1.26
N TYR A 35 -5.43 10.75 1.36
CA TYR A 35 -4.68 10.63 2.59
C TYR A 35 -3.56 11.67 2.65
N ASN A 36 -3.56 12.49 3.71
CA ASN A 36 -2.46 13.44 3.96
C ASN A 36 -1.19 12.75 4.47
N SER A 37 -1.34 11.57 5.06
CA SER A 37 -0.22 10.72 5.48
C SER A 37 -0.63 9.25 5.38
N LEU A 38 0.35 8.38 5.07
CA LEU A 38 0.13 6.94 5.07
C LEU A 38 -0.13 6.45 6.49
N GLN A 39 -1.06 5.52 6.63
CA GLN A 39 -1.45 4.94 7.92
C GLN A 39 -2.09 3.57 7.73
N ASP A 40 -2.14 2.81 8.81
CA ASP A 40 -2.88 1.56 8.86
C ASP A 40 -4.38 1.82 8.60
N LEU A 41 -4.95 1.15 7.59
CA LEU A 41 -6.35 1.29 7.22
C LEU A 41 -7.30 0.96 8.38
N THR A 42 -6.90 0.07 9.29
CA THR A 42 -7.71 -0.33 10.44
C THR A 42 -7.91 0.77 11.47
N THR A 43 -7.11 1.83 11.41
CA THR A 43 -7.26 3.02 12.28
C THR A 43 -8.29 4.01 11.77
N ASN A 44 -8.80 3.83 10.54
CA ASN A 44 -9.82 4.70 9.96
C ASN A 44 -11.18 4.52 10.66
N ASN A 45 -11.96 5.59 10.73
CA ASN A 45 -13.32 5.57 11.32
C ASN A 45 -14.40 5.14 10.34
N ILE A 46 -14.11 5.14 9.02
CA ILE A 46 -15.03 4.73 7.96
C ILE A 46 -14.99 3.21 7.83
N PRO A 47 -16.08 2.47 8.07
CA PRO A 47 -16.09 1.01 8.06
C PRO A 47 -15.62 0.40 6.73
N GLU A 48 -15.98 1.01 5.59
CA GLU A 48 -15.60 0.58 4.25
C GLU A 48 -14.07 0.63 4.03
N ILE A 49 -13.35 1.46 4.81
CA ILE A 49 -11.88 1.53 4.78
C ILE A 49 -11.29 0.65 5.89
N LYS A 50 -11.81 0.78 7.11
CA LYS A 50 -11.32 0.09 8.31
C LYS A 50 -11.27 -1.42 8.14
N TYR A 51 -12.31 -1.98 7.53
CA TYR A 51 -12.47 -3.43 7.36
C TYR A 51 -12.25 -3.89 5.92
N TYR A 52 -11.67 -3.02 5.10
CA TYR A 52 -11.44 -3.36 3.70
C TYR A 52 -10.49 -4.55 3.57
N SER A 53 -10.88 -5.48 2.72
CA SER A 53 -10.05 -6.60 2.30
C SER A 53 -10.12 -6.73 0.78
N GLY A 54 -8.94 -6.77 0.16
CA GLY A 54 -8.78 -6.72 -1.28
C GLY A 54 -7.57 -5.89 -1.67
N THR A 55 -7.59 -5.35 -2.88
CA THR A 55 -6.50 -4.52 -3.40
C THR A 55 -6.86 -3.04 -3.33
N VAL A 56 -5.99 -2.24 -2.69
CA VAL A 56 -6.06 -0.78 -2.68
C VAL A 56 -4.94 -0.23 -3.54
N VAL A 57 -5.27 0.62 -4.51
CA VAL A 57 -4.26 1.29 -5.34
C VAL A 57 -3.95 2.65 -4.74
N TYR A 58 -2.73 2.81 -4.24
CA TYR A 58 -2.16 4.05 -3.75
C TYR A 58 -1.49 4.77 -4.91
N ARG A 59 -1.96 5.96 -5.25
CA ARG A 59 -1.41 6.77 -6.34
C ARG A 59 -0.78 8.05 -5.82
N LYS A 60 0.40 8.38 -6.36
CA LYS A 60 1.19 9.55 -6.00
C LYS A 60 1.86 10.14 -7.22
N GLU A 61 1.77 11.47 -7.36
CA GLU A 61 2.59 12.23 -8.29
C GLU A 61 3.76 12.88 -7.55
N PHE A 62 4.95 12.87 -8.15
CA PHE A 62 6.12 13.49 -7.56
C PHE A 62 7.15 13.92 -8.61
N ASP A 63 7.95 14.92 -8.26
CA ASP A 63 9.15 15.33 -8.99
C ASP A 63 10.40 14.79 -8.32
N LEU A 64 11.44 14.57 -9.09
CA LEU A 64 12.73 14.11 -8.62
C LEU A 64 13.82 15.03 -9.19
N ASP A 65 14.31 15.95 -8.36
CA ASP A 65 15.22 17.01 -8.79
C ASP A 65 16.62 16.51 -9.18
N ILE A 66 16.93 15.24 -8.91
CA ILE A 66 18.23 14.63 -9.15
C ILE A 66 18.02 13.34 -9.95
N LEU A 67 18.39 13.35 -11.23
CA LEU A 67 18.68 12.14 -11.98
C LEU A 67 20.22 11.99 -11.96
N SER A 68 20.74 11.32 -10.95
CA SER A 68 22.13 10.89 -10.95
C SER A 68 22.26 9.59 -11.76
N GLU A 69 23.47 9.30 -12.24
CA GLU A 69 23.80 7.97 -12.80
C GLU A 69 23.81 6.87 -11.72
N GLU A 70 23.44 7.22 -10.48
CA GLU A 70 23.40 6.33 -9.33
C GLU A 70 22.13 5.49 -9.32
N ASN A 71 22.21 4.29 -8.79
CA ASN A 71 21.08 3.39 -8.65
C ASN A 71 20.07 3.97 -7.66
N LEU A 72 18.84 4.18 -8.13
CA LEU A 72 17.72 4.65 -7.31
C LEU A 72 16.81 3.48 -6.93
N PHE A 73 16.44 3.47 -5.68
CA PHE A 73 15.55 2.46 -5.11
C PHE A 73 14.32 3.12 -4.51
N LEU A 74 13.16 2.54 -4.81
CA LEU A 74 11.91 2.83 -4.11
C LEU A 74 11.80 1.86 -2.93
N ASP A 75 11.76 2.39 -1.72
CA ASP A 75 11.53 1.63 -0.49
C ASP A 75 10.13 1.97 0.04
N LEU A 76 9.28 0.96 0.15
CA LEU A 76 7.87 1.14 0.56
C LEU A 76 7.69 1.22 2.08
N GLY A 77 8.77 1.00 2.83
CA GLY A 77 8.69 0.95 4.30
C GLY A 77 7.93 -0.30 4.78
N THR A 78 6.77 -0.09 5.41
CA THR A 78 5.93 -1.19 5.91
C THR A 78 4.71 -1.39 5.03
N VAL A 79 4.49 -2.62 4.59
CA VAL A 79 3.36 -3.03 3.74
C VAL A 79 2.66 -4.25 4.36
N HIS A 80 1.34 -4.30 4.26
CA HIS A 80 0.49 -5.45 4.63
C HIS A 80 -0.51 -5.75 3.49
N ASP A 81 -0.36 -6.86 2.69
CA ASP A 81 0.62 -7.95 2.85
C ASP A 81 1.55 -8.05 1.64
N LEU A 82 1.10 -7.68 0.43
CA LEU A 82 1.92 -7.66 -0.78
C LEU A 82 1.66 -6.38 -1.60
N ALA A 83 2.66 -5.93 -2.35
CA ALA A 83 2.54 -4.73 -3.17
C ALA A 83 3.04 -4.98 -4.59
N THR A 84 2.18 -4.69 -5.58
CA THR A 84 2.57 -4.59 -6.98
C THR A 84 2.80 -3.12 -7.32
N VAL A 85 3.93 -2.80 -7.91
CA VAL A 85 4.37 -1.42 -8.11
C VAL A 85 4.46 -1.11 -9.60
N ARG A 86 3.92 0.08 -9.97
CA ARG A 86 4.10 0.67 -11.30
C ARG A 86 4.66 2.08 -11.17
N LEU A 87 5.60 2.42 -12.03
CA LEU A 87 6.15 3.76 -12.13
C LEU A 87 6.11 4.22 -13.60
N ASN A 88 5.43 5.35 -13.83
CA ASN A 88 5.27 5.92 -15.17
C ASN A 88 4.67 4.93 -16.19
N GLY A 89 3.75 4.06 -15.72
CA GLY A 89 3.10 3.02 -16.53
C GLY A 89 3.91 1.73 -16.69
N ASN A 90 5.17 1.69 -16.25
CA ASN A 90 6.00 0.48 -16.30
C ASN A 90 5.75 -0.38 -15.06
N ASP A 91 5.55 -1.67 -15.26
CA ASP A 91 5.41 -2.64 -14.18
C ASP A 91 6.80 -2.99 -13.61
N LEU A 92 6.99 -2.75 -12.32
CA LEU A 92 8.24 -3.04 -11.60
C LEU A 92 8.20 -4.39 -10.87
N GLY A 93 7.05 -5.07 -10.91
CA GLY A 93 6.84 -6.35 -10.25
C GLY A 93 6.18 -6.23 -8.88
N THR A 94 6.19 -7.36 -8.17
CA THR A 94 5.52 -7.52 -6.88
C THR A 94 6.51 -7.86 -5.79
N VAL A 95 6.43 -7.13 -4.66
CA VAL A 95 7.14 -7.42 -3.42
C VAL A 95 6.17 -7.95 -2.37
N TRP A 96 6.57 -8.99 -1.64
CA TRP A 96 5.73 -9.72 -0.67
C TRP A 96 6.45 -10.03 0.65
N CYS A 97 7.69 -9.58 0.78
CA CYS A 97 8.47 -9.65 2.01
C CYS A 97 9.51 -8.52 2.05
N ALA A 98 10.02 -8.25 3.25
CA ALA A 98 11.11 -7.29 3.42
C ALA A 98 12.43 -7.81 2.81
N PRO A 99 13.28 -6.90 2.30
CA PRO A 99 13.06 -5.46 2.21
C PRO A 99 12.06 -5.11 1.10
N TRP A 100 11.11 -4.22 1.42
CA TRP A 100 10.07 -3.74 0.51
C TRP A 100 10.65 -2.74 -0.50
N ARG A 101 11.58 -3.19 -1.33
CA ARG A 101 12.41 -2.32 -2.16
C ARG A 101 12.50 -2.81 -3.61
N LEU A 102 12.46 -1.84 -4.54
CA LEU A 102 12.57 -2.07 -5.98
C LEU A 102 13.53 -1.05 -6.58
N GLU A 103 14.32 -1.46 -7.57
CA GLU A 103 15.13 -0.55 -8.35
C GLU A 103 14.25 0.22 -9.34
N ILE A 104 14.45 1.55 -9.40
CA ILE A 104 13.61 2.45 -10.20
C ILE A 104 14.39 3.35 -11.15
N SER A 105 15.72 3.28 -11.19
CA SER A 105 16.62 4.19 -11.90
C SER A 105 16.19 4.50 -13.32
N GLN A 106 15.95 3.45 -14.12
CA GLN A 106 15.61 3.58 -15.54
C GLN A 106 14.17 4.01 -15.82
N TYR A 107 13.32 4.10 -14.79
CA TYR A 107 11.91 4.45 -14.92
C TYR A 107 11.58 5.85 -14.42
N CYS A 108 12.51 6.49 -13.71
CA CYS A 108 12.34 7.83 -13.16
C CYS A 108 12.47 8.92 -14.22
N LYS A 109 11.75 10.01 -13.99
CA LYS A 109 11.84 11.26 -14.73
C LYS A 109 12.16 12.42 -13.79
N PRO A 110 12.74 13.53 -14.27
CA PRO A 110 12.97 14.71 -13.42
C PRO A 110 11.66 15.28 -12.86
N LYS A 111 10.58 15.21 -13.64
CA LYS A 111 9.28 15.78 -13.27
C LYS A 111 8.12 14.89 -13.72
N GLY A 112 7.01 15.00 -12.98
CA GLY A 112 5.75 14.37 -13.33
C GLY A 112 5.83 12.85 -13.26
N ASN A 113 6.52 12.28 -12.27
CA ASN A 113 6.48 10.84 -12.03
C ASN A 113 5.12 10.46 -11.47
N ILE A 114 4.55 9.39 -12.00
CA ILE A 114 3.30 8.78 -11.51
C ILE A 114 3.65 7.43 -10.93
N LEU A 115 3.50 7.31 -9.61
CA LEU A 115 3.69 6.06 -8.85
C LEU A 115 2.33 5.48 -8.49
N GLU A 116 2.16 4.18 -8.76
CA GLU A 116 1.01 3.40 -8.36
C GLU A 116 1.49 2.17 -7.59
N ILE A 117 0.98 2.00 -6.37
CA ILE A 117 1.28 0.87 -5.50
C ILE A 117 -0.04 0.16 -5.19
N ALA A 118 -0.25 -0.99 -5.80
CA ALA A 118 -1.42 -1.84 -5.55
C ALA A 118 -1.11 -2.78 -4.38
N VAL A 119 -1.64 -2.45 -3.19
CA VAL A 119 -1.46 -3.25 -1.99
C VAL A 119 -2.64 -4.18 -1.81
N THR A 120 -2.36 -5.48 -1.74
CA THR A 120 -3.37 -6.52 -1.49
C THR A 120 -3.17 -7.09 -0.09
N ASN A 121 -4.22 -7.07 0.71
CA ASN A 121 -4.26 -7.61 2.07
C ASN A 121 -5.06 -8.93 2.16
N THR A 122 -5.05 -9.55 3.35
CA THR A 122 -5.85 -10.76 3.61
C THR A 122 -7.32 -10.43 3.85
N TRP A 123 -8.19 -11.44 3.74
CA TRP A 123 -9.63 -11.32 4.02
C TRP A 123 -9.98 -11.22 5.50
N TRP A 124 -9.02 -11.26 6.40
CA TRP A 124 -9.24 -11.31 7.85
C TRP A 124 -10.15 -10.19 8.37
N ASN A 125 -9.81 -8.94 8.07
CA ASN A 125 -10.55 -7.79 8.58
C ASN A 125 -11.99 -7.75 8.07
N ARG A 126 -12.22 -8.16 6.84
CA ARG A 126 -13.55 -8.26 6.27
C ARG A 126 -14.36 -9.37 6.91
N LEU A 127 -13.78 -10.53 7.15
CA LEU A 127 -14.44 -11.66 7.82
C LEU A 127 -14.85 -11.30 9.26
N VAL A 128 -14.00 -10.56 9.98
CA VAL A 128 -14.31 -10.04 11.32
C VAL A 128 -15.50 -9.08 11.26
N TYR A 129 -15.54 -8.17 10.29
CA TYR A 129 -16.66 -7.24 10.11
C TYR A 129 -17.95 -7.97 9.73
N ASP A 130 -17.90 -8.86 8.76
CA ASP A 130 -19.06 -9.61 8.29
C ASP A 130 -19.66 -10.49 9.40
N ALA A 131 -18.85 -10.98 10.35
CA ALA A 131 -19.34 -11.71 11.51
C ALA A 131 -20.30 -10.89 12.40
N SER A 132 -20.23 -9.55 12.36
CA SER A 132 -21.16 -8.63 13.04
C SER A 132 -22.38 -8.25 12.22
N GLN A 133 -22.40 -8.61 10.92
CA GLN A 133 -23.46 -8.18 10.01
C GLN A 133 -24.52 -9.26 9.80
N PRO A 134 -25.79 -8.86 9.54
CA PRO A 134 -26.81 -9.78 9.03
C PRO A 134 -26.33 -10.47 7.75
N GLU A 135 -26.77 -11.71 7.53
CA GLU A 135 -26.28 -12.56 6.45
C GLU A 135 -26.41 -11.89 5.06
N GLU A 136 -27.51 -11.19 4.82
CA GLU A 136 -27.79 -10.50 3.56
C GLU A 136 -26.87 -9.30 3.27
N LYS A 137 -26.14 -8.81 4.29
CA LYS A 137 -25.19 -7.70 4.16
C LYS A 137 -23.73 -8.16 4.09
N ARG A 138 -23.49 -9.47 4.25
CA ARG A 138 -22.14 -10.02 4.21
C ARG A 138 -21.64 -10.11 2.78
N ILE A 139 -20.41 -9.68 2.55
CA ILE A 139 -19.73 -9.84 1.26
C ILE A 139 -19.05 -11.20 1.19
N THR A 140 -18.56 -11.69 2.33
CA THR A 140 -17.83 -12.97 2.40
C THR A 140 -18.77 -14.12 2.76
N LYS A 141 -18.41 -15.30 2.24
CA LYS A 141 -19.01 -16.58 2.65
C LYS A 141 -17.92 -17.50 3.16
N THR A 142 -18.08 -18.01 4.37
CA THR A 142 -17.11 -18.91 5.01
C THR A 142 -17.84 -19.95 5.84
N ASN A 143 -17.25 -21.16 5.90
CA ASN A 143 -17.69 -22.23 6.80
C ASN A 143 -16.90 -22.22 8.13
N ILE A 144 -15.97 -21.29 8.30
CA ILE A 144 -15.21 -21.09 9.52
C ILE A 144 -15.90 -20.02 10.35
N GLY A 145 -16.10 -20.27 11.65
CA GLY A 145 -16.68 -19.29 12.57
C GLY A 145 -15.71 -18.12 12.81
N PHE A 146 -16.18 -16.91 12.50
CA PHE A 146 -15.50 -15.67 12.86
C PHE A 146 -16.24 -14.94 13.98
N SER A 147 -15.50 -14.23 14.82
CA SER A 147 -16.05 -13.40 15.89
C SER A 147 -15.76 -11.93 15.62
N PRO A 148 -16.76 -11.04 15.81
CA PRO A 148 -16.53 -9.59 15.72
C PRO A 148 -15.59 -9.08 16.84
N ALA A 149 -15.31 -9.89 17.86
CA ALA A 149 -14.36 -9.55 18.92
C ALA A 149 -12.90 -9.85 18.55
N TYR A 150 -12.63 -10.45 17.39
CA TYR A 150 -11.26 -10.71 16.98
C TYR A 150 -10.54 -9.40 16.66
N LYS A 151 -9.25 -9.36 17.06
CA LYS A 151 -8.37 -8.23 16.76
C LYS A 151 -8.18 -8.11 15.25
N LEU A 152 -8.29 -6.89 14.73
CA LEU A 152 -7.96 -6.61 13.33
C LEU A 152 -6.45 -6.75 13.09
N MET A 153 -6.10 -7.16 11.89
CA MET A 153 -4.73 -7.21 11.41
C MET A 153 -4.37 -5.88 10.74
N PRO A 154 -3.16 -5.34 10.95
CA PRO A 154 -2.69 -4.16 10.23
C PRO A 154 -2.87 -4.33 8.72
N SER A 155 -3.20 -3.24 8.02
CA SER A 155 -3.61 -3.34 6.63
C SER A 155 -3.18 -2.11 5.82
N GLY A 156 -2.76 -2.36 4.58
CA GLY A 156 -2.44 -1.34 3.61
C GLY A 156 -0.96 -0.93 3.58
N LEU A 157 -0.68 0.20 2.95
CA LEU A 157 0.63 0.83 2.87
C LEU A 157 0.81 1.77 4.06
N ILE A 158 1.70 1.43 4.97
CA ILE A 158 1.97 2.22 6.18
C ILE A 158 3.17 3.14 5.96
N GLY A 159 4.10 2.75 5.10
CA GLY A 159 5.29 3.54 4.79
C GLY A 159 6.35 3.53 5.89
N PRO A 160 7.21 4.55 5.98
CA PRO A 160 7.31 5.66 5.01
C PRO A 160 7.80 5.20 3.64
N VAL A 161 7.20 5.76 2.58
CA VAL A 161 7.68 5.51 1.22
C VAL A 161 8.82 6.49 0.91
N THR A 162 9.97 5.95 0.54
CA THR A 162 11.18 6.75 0.29
C THR A 162 11.86 6.36 -1.00
N ILE A 163 12.50 7.34 -1.64
CA ILE A 163 13.47 7.10 -2.71
C ILE A 163 14.85 7.18 -2.08
N LYS A 164 15.68 6.18 -2.36
CA LYS A 164 17.01 5.99 -1.79
C LYS A 164 18.04 5.79 -2.90
N ARG A 165 19.31 6.11 -2.62
CA ARG A 165 20.48 5.82 -3.47
C ARG A 165 21.55 5.06 -2.70
#